data_184e9af8febc615115ad884250fed67a
#
_entry.id   184e9af8febc615115ad884250fed67a
#
_cell.length_a   1.000
_cell.length_b   1.000
_cell.length_c   1.000
_cell.angle_alpha   90.00
_cell.angle_beta   90.00
_cell.angle_gamma   90.00
#
_symmetry.space_group_name_H-M   'P 1'
#
loop_
_entity.id
_entity.type
_entity.pdbx_description
1 polymer ?
#
loop_
_entity_poly.entity_id
_entity_poly.type
_entity_poly.pdbx_seq_one_letter_code
_entity_poly.pdbx_strand_id
1 'polypeptide(L)'
;VVLEKERVSHPDNIYSLDFVKGEKYNIELTYVTVRGDSYMTFDLLEENNNIETALKTIRKADAIIFAGGISPKREGEEMRVSAKGFRGGDREDIELPEVQRNVIKRLSTLGKRLIFVNFSGSAIAMEPETKVCGAILQAWYPGQEGGNAIADVIFGDVNPSGRLPLTFYRNVAQLPDFLDYSMKGRTYRYMTEKPLFAFGHGLSYTN
;
A
#
# COMPACT_ATOMS: atom_id res chain seq x y z
N VAL A 1 19.71 20.69 -19.47
CA VAL A 1 18.27 20.94 -19.61
C VAL A 1 17.87 21.83 -18.46
N VAL A 2 17.37 23.01 -18.74
CA VAL A 2 16.83 23.91 -17.71
C VAL A 2 15.33 23.67 -17.67
N LEU A 3 14.83 23.15 -16.57
CA LEU A 3 13.40 22.97 -16.34
C LEU A 3 12.92 24.11 -15.45
N GLU A 4 12.39 25.15 -16.07
CA GLU A 4 11.73 26.23 -15.35
C GLU A 4 10.23 25.95 -15.25
N LYS A 5 9.70 25.96 -14.02
CA LYS A 5 8.27 25.90 -13.80
C LYS A 5 7.85 26.91 -12.76
N GLU A 6 7.14 27.92 -13.19
CA GLU A 6 6.50 28.88 -12.30
C GLU A 6 5.30 28.25 -11.59
N ARG A 7 5.30 28.32 -10.26
CA ARG A 7 4.23 27.93 -9.34
C ARG A 7 3.75 26.49 -9.47
N VAL A 8 4.35 25.63 -8.69
CA VAL A 8 3.79 24.31 -8.44
C VAL A 8 3.13 24.29 -7.06
N SER A 9 1.82 24.35 -7.05
CA SER A 9 1.00 24.09 -5.85
C SER A 9 0.54 22.63 -5.87
N HIS A 10 1.40 21.65 -5.88
CA HIS A 10 1.21 20.20 -6.06
C HIS A 10 1.69 19.72 -7.44
N PRO A 11 1.89 18.51 -7.64
CA PRO A 11 2.39 17.33 -6.97
C PRO A 11 3.82 16.98 -7.40
N ASP A 12 4.24 15.76 -7.08
CA ASP A 12 5.50 15.16 -7.55
C ASP A 12 5.72 15.41 -9.04
N ASN A 13 6.62 16.34 -9.37
CA ASN A 13 7.05 16.50 -10.75
C ASN A 13 8.13 15.47 -11.02
N ILE A 14 7.81 14.48 -11.81
CA ILE A 14 8.77 13.47 -12.25
C ILE A 14 9.28 13.89 -13.61
N TYR A 15 10.60 14.00 -13.73
CA TYR A 15 11.29 14.26 -14.98
C TYR A 15 12.21 13.08 -15.27
N SER A 16 12.09 12.50 -16.46
CA SER A 16 13.00 11.46 -16.91
C SER A 16 14.18 12.12 -17.64
N LEU A 17 15.38 11.79 -17.21
CA LEU A 17 16.63 12.24 -17.79
C LEU A 17 17.50 11.03 -18.09
N ASP A 18 18.11 10.99 -19.26
CA ASP A 18 19.05 9.95 -19.62
C ASP A 18 20.46 10.33 -19.14
N PHE A 19 20.99 9.53 -18.24
CA PHE A 19 22.35 9.67 -17.75
C PHE A 19 23.28 8.62 -18.34
N VAL A 20 24.46 9.03 -18.79
CA VAL A 20 25.49 8.12 -19.29
C VAL A 20 26.35 7.63 -18.12
N LYS A 21 26.48 6.32 -18.00
CA LYS A 21 27.26 5.70 -16.94
C LYS A 21 28.72 6.18 -16.95
N GLY A 22 29.19 6.73 -15.82
CA GLY A 22 30.55 7.22 -15.64
C GLY A 22 30.73 8.71 -15.92
N GLU A 23 29.75 9.39 -16.49
CA GLU A 23 29.78 10.84 -16.64
C GLU A 23 29.36 11.56 -15.34
N LYS A 24 29.86 12.78 -15.18
CA LYS A 24 29.50 13.64 -14.04
C LYS A 24 28.49 14.68 -14.49
N TYR A 25 27.41 14.78 -13.77
CA TYR A 25 26.34 15.74 -14.02
C TYR A 25 26.24 16.72 -12.85
N ASN A 26 26.12 18.01 -13.15
CA ASN A 26 25.82 19.02 -12.17
C ASN A 26 24.32 19.25 -12.18
N ILE A 27 23.70 19.10 -11.01
CA ILE A 27 22.26 19.37 -10.83
C ILE A 27 22.15 20.59 -9.92
N GLU A 28 21.49 21.63 -10.38
CA GLU A 28 21.17 22.80 -9.61
C GLU A 28 19.65 22.85 -9.37
N LEU A 29 19.28 22.98 -8.12
CA LEU A 29 17.90 23.08 -7.68
C LEU A 29 17.69 24.43 -7.01
N THR A 30 16.84 25.27 -7.60
CA THR A 30 16.48 26.54 -7.01
C THR A 30 15.09 26.46 -6.43
N TYR A 31 14.97 26.68 -5.13
CA TYR A 31 13.71 26.70 -4.41
C TYR A 31 13.46 28.10 -3.84
N VAL A 32 12.32 28.66 -4.21
CA VAL A 32 11.91 29.99 -3.74
C VAL A 32 10.64 29.84 -2.91
N THR A 33 10.74 30.14 -1.61
CA THR A 33 9.58 30.22 -0.74
C THR A 33 9.01 31.62 -0.73
N VAL A 34 7.70 31.72 -0.86
CA VAL A 34 6.99 33.01 -0.92
C VAL A 34 6.22 33.29 0.37
N ARG A 35 5.78 32.30 1.11
CA ARG A 35 5.06 32.42 2.39
C ARG A 35 5.13 31.14 3.22
N GLY A 36 5.27 31.29 4.54
CA GLY A 36 5.05 30.24 5.54
C GLY A 36 6.05 29.07 5.49
N ASP A 37 5.69 27.98 6.14
CA ASP A 37 6.46 26.76 6.17
C ASP A 37 6.36 26.06 4.81
N SER A 38 7.44 26.06 4.08
CA SER A 38 7.54 25.41 2.79
C SER A 38 8.65 24.37 2.83
N TYR A 39 8.43 23.23 2.21
CA TYR A 39 9.44 22.18 2.10
C TYR A 39 9.57 21.73 0.65
N MET A 40 10.74 21.30 0.29
CA MET A 40 11.03 20.67 -0.98
C MET A 40 11.65 19.30 -0.72
N THR A 41 11.16 18.30 -1.41
CA THR A 41 11.77 16.97 -1.44
C THR A 41 12.35 16.74 -2.82
N PHE A 42 13.56 16.22 -2.87
CA PHE A 42 14.20 15.85 -4.11
C PHE A 42 14.75 14.42 -3.99
N ASP A 43 14.35 13.57 -4.92
CA ASP A 43 14.83 12.20 -5.02
C ASP A 43 15.34 11.93 -6.43
N LEU A 44 16.45 11.22 -6.53
CA LEU A 44 16.91 10.63 -7.77
C LEU A 44 16.51 9.16 -7.78
N LEU A 45 15.60 8.83 -8.68
CA LEU A 45 15.12 7.47 -8.85
C LEU A 45 15.70 6.90 -10.15
N GLU A 46 16.35 5.75 -10.07
CA GLU A 46 16.65 4.97 -11.26
C GLU A 46 15.35 4.33 -11.75
N GLU A 47 14.89 4.69 -12.93
CA GLU A 47 13.73 4.06 -13.55
C GLU A 47 14.05 2.64 -13.98
N ASN A 48 14.14 1.74 -13.04
CA ASN A 48 14.33 0.32 -13.30
C ASN A 48 12.97 -0.37 -13.48
N ASN A 49 12.30 -0.07 -14.57
CA ASN A 49 10.97 -0.62 -14.90
C ASN A 49 11.02 -2.12 -15.25
N ASN A 50 12.15 -2.78 -15.09
CA ASN A 50 12.28 -4.16 -15.46
C ASN A 50 11.98 -5.10 -14.30
N ILE A 51 10.70 -5.28 -14.01
CA ILE A 51 10.22 -6.30 -13.06
C ILE A 51 10.83 -7.68 -13.36
N GLU A 52 11.14 -7.99 -14.59
CA GLU A 52 11.75 -9.28 -14.99
C GLU A 52 13.16 -9.44 -14.40
N THR A 53 13.91 -8.36 -14.29
CA THR A 53 15.24 -8.40 -13.63
C THR A 53 15.07 -8.67 -12.12
N ALA A 54 14.13 -8.01 -11.48
CA ALA A 54 13.80 -8.27 -10.07
C ALA A 54 13.34 -9.72 -9.88
N LEU A 55 12.47 -10.24 -10.74
CA LEU A 55 11.97 -11.61 -10.69
C LEU A 55 13.09 -12.66 -10.82
N LYS A 56 14.15 -12.40 -11.59
CA LYS A 56 15.32 -13.30 -11.68
C LYS A 56 16.02 -13.45 -10.32
N THR A 57 16.14 -12.37 -9.57
CA THR A 57 16.73 -12.41 -8.22
C THR A 57 15.78 -13.06 -7.22
N ILE A 58 14.49 -12.70 -7.27
CA ILE A 58 13.46 -13.22 -6.36
C ILE A 58 13.29 -14.73 -6.49
N ARG A 59 13.46 -15.30 -7.71
CA ARG A 59 13.41 -16.75 -7.93
C ARG A 59 14.40 -17.56 -7.10
N LYS A 60 15.49 -16.94 -6.65
CA LYS A 60 16.52 -17.59 -5.82
C LYS A 60 16.15 -17.63 -4.33
N ALA A 61 15.13 -16.87 -3.91
CA ALA A 61 14.69 -16.82 -2.53
C ALA A 61 13.83 -18.04 -2.16
N ASP A 62 13.83 -18.41 -0.88
CA ASP A 62 12.99 -19.50 -0.35
C ASP A 62 11.55 -19.04 -0.10
N ALA A 63 11.38 -17.77 0.26
CA ALA A 63 10.09 -17.14 0.47
C ALA A 63 10.13 -15.68 -0.02
N ILE A 64 8.95 -15.13 -0.26
CA ILE A 64 8.77 -13.75 -0.70
C ILE A 64 7.91 -13.03 0.33
N ILE A 65 8.41 -11.92 0.85
CA ILE A 65 7.65 -11.02 1.69
C ILE A 65 7.35 -9.76 0.86
N PHE A 66 6.08 -9.54 0.54
CA PHE A 66 5.63 -8.35 -0.13
C PHE A 66 5.06 -7.37 0.89
N ALA A 67 5.75 -6.27 1.12
CA ALA A 67 5.31 -5.18 1.97
C ALA A 67 4.61 -4.13 1.09
N GLY A 68 3.33 -3.92 1.29
CA GLY A 68 2.52 -3.03 0.47
C GLY A 68 1.29 -2.52 1.22
N GLY A 69 0.41 -1.85 0.51
CA GLY A 69 -0.80 -1.28 1.09
C GLY A 69 -1.01 0.18 0.69
N ILE A 70 -1.59 0.97 1.56
CA ILE A 70 -1.92 2.38 1.32
C ILE A 70 -1.29 3.22 2.42
N SER A 71 -0.45 4.18 2.05
CA SER A 71 0.16 5.12 2.99
C SER A 71 -0.80 6.27 3.35
N PRO A 72 -0.62 6.95 4.49
CA PRO A 72 -1.40 8.13 4.84
C PRO A 72 -1.37 9.22 3.77
N LYS A 73 -0.23 9.38 3.08
CA LYS A 73 -0.11 10.33 1.96
C LYS A 73 -0.97 9.93 0.76
N ARG A 74 -1.20 8.65 0.55
CA ARG A 74 -2.06 8.14 -0.52
C ARG A 74 -3.54 8.22 -0.14
N GLU A 75 -3.88 7.96 1.11
CA GLU A 75 -5.25 8.19 1.62
C GLU A 75 -5.61 9.67 1.55
N GLY A 76 -4.64 10.55 1.86
CA GLY A 76 -4.67 11.96 1.48
C GLY A 76 -5.80 12.77 2.07
N GLU A 77 -6.20 12.52 3.33
CA GLU A 77 -7.22 13.30 4.02
C GLU A 77 -6.94 14.81 3.89
N GLU A 78 -7.94 15.56 3.41
CA GLU A 78 -7.86 16.98 3.07
C GLU A 78 -6.75 17.37 2.08
N MET A 79 -6.18 16.39 1.38
CA MET A 79 -5.15 16.60 0.36
C MET A 79 -5.74 16.38 -1.04
N ARG A 80 -5.15 17.03 -2.04
CA ARG A 80 -5.53 16.80 -3.44
C ARG A 80 -4.80 15.56 -3.97
N VAL A 81 -5.35 14.39 -3.72
CA VAL A 81 -4.83 13.14 -4.28
C VAL A 81 -5.51 12.86 -5.61
N SER A 82 -4.72 12.70 -6.67
CA SER A 82 -5.19 12.29 -8.00
C SER A 82 -4.66 10.89 -8.29
N ALA A 83 -5.37 9.88 -7.83
CA ALA A 83 -5.05 8.48 -8.09
C ALA A 83 -6.35 7.69 -8.23
N LYS A 84 -6.33 6.61 -9.02
CA LYS A 84 -7.50 5.74 -9.17
C LYS A 84 -7.95 5.23 -7.79
N GLY A 85 -9.24 5.35 -7.51
CA GLY A 85 -9.85 4.98 -6.23
C GLY A 85 -9.79 6.07 -5.14
N PHE A 86 -9.28 7.26 -5.48
CA PHE A 86 -9.18 8.41 -4.58
C PHE A 86 -9.63 9.69 -5.28
N ARG A 87 -10.37 10.52 -4.58
CA ARG A 87 -10.79 11.84 -5.08
C ARG A 87 -10.89 12.85 -3.95
N GLY A 88 -10.14 13.94 -4.08
CA GLY A 88 -10.23 15.07 -3.17
C GLY A 88 -9.87 14.77 -1.71
N GLY A 89 -9.08 13.72 -1.48
CA GLY A 89 -8.71 13.29 -0.14
C GLY A 89 -9.57 12.15 0.43
N ASP A 90 -10.55 11.66 -0.34
CA ASP A 90 -11.41 10.54 0.06
C ASP A 90 -11.19 9.33 -0.84
N ARG A 91 -11.49 8.17 -0.30
CA ARG A 91 -11.49 6.91 -1.06
C ARG A 91 -12.82 6.74 -1.78
N GLU A 92 -12.77 6.42 -3.08
CA GLU A 92 -13.93 6.04 -3.89
C GLU A 92 -14.12 4.52 -3.94
N ASP A 93 -13.07 3.75 -3.64
CA ASP A 93 -13.14 2.30 -3.48
C ASP A 93 -12.30 1.82 -2.30
N ILE A 94 -12.36 0.54 -1.99
CA ILE A 94 -11.60 -0.08 -0.91
C ILE A 94 -10.55 -1.07 -1.43
N GLU A 95 -10.29 -1.06 -2.73
CA GLU A 95 -9.38 -2.00 -3.38
C GLU A 95 -7.91 -1.70 -3.07
N LEU A 96 -7.09 -2.74 -3.09
CA LEU A 96 -5.64 -2.56 -3.13
C LEU A 96 -5.25 -1.90 -4.46
N PRO A 97 -4.31 -0.94 -4.48
CA PRO A 97 -3.86 -0.32 -5.73
C PRO A 97 -3.50 -1.35 -6.80
N GLU A 98 -4.03 -1.16 -8.00
CA GLU A 98 -3.94 -2.13 -9.10
C GLU A 98 -2.49 -2.54 -9.43
N VAL A 99 -1.56 -1.58 -9.35
CA VAL A 99 -0.13 -1.85 -9.57
C VAL A 99 0.41 -2.88 -8.57
N GLN A 100 0.04 -2.77 -7.30
CA GLN A 100 0.47 -3.70 -6.27
C GLN A 100 -0.18 -5.08 -6.45
N ARG A 101 -1.47 -5.10 -6.79
CA ARG A 101 -2.20 -6.34 -7.10
C ARG A 101 -1.56 -7.10 -8.27
N ASN A 102 -1.16 -6.37 -9.32
CA ASN A 102 -0.45 -6.96 -10.46
C ASN A 102 0.92 -7.51 -10.06
N VAL A 103 1.66 -6.83 -9.19
CA VAL A 103 2.93 -7.33 -8.66
C VAL A 103 2.71 -8.62 -7.85
N ILE A 104 1.77 -8.62 -6.91
CA ILE A 104 1.44 -9.82 -6.11
C ILE A 104 1.07 -11.00 -7.02
N LYS A 105 0.23 -10.76 -8.03
CA LYS A 105 -0.14 -11.77 -9.02
C LYS A 105 1.09 -12.31 -9.77
N ARG A 106 2.02 -11.44 -10.14
CA ARG A 106 3.28 -11.87 -10.79
C ARG A 106 4.16 -12.67 -9.85
N LEU A 107 4.31 -12.25 -8.60
CA LEU A 107 5.09 -12.95 -7.59
C LEU A 107 4.52 -14.35 -7.29
N SER A 108 3.21 -14.50 -7.26
CA SER A 108 2.57 -15.80 -7.00
C SER A 108 2.87 -16.85 -8.07
N THR A 109 3.19 -16.44 -9.31
CA THR A 109 3.56 -17.39 -10.38
C THR A 109 4.96 -18.02 -10.21
N LEU A 110 5.75 -17.55 -9.25
CA LEU A 110 7.09 -18.06 -9.01
C LEU A 110 7.10 -19.36 -8.19
N GLY A 111 5.95 -19.82 -7.70
CA GLY A 111 5.84 -21.06 -6.91
C GLY A 111 6.52 -20.99 -5.53
N LYS A 112 6.78 -19.78 -5.03
CA LYS A 112 7.37 -19.54 -3.71
C LYS A 112 6.29 -19.24 -2.68
N ARG A 113 6.61 -19.43 -1.40
CA ARG A 113 5.75 -18.94 -0.31
C ARG A 113 5.68 -17.43 -0.37
N LEU A 114 4.50 -16.89 -0.60
CA LEU A 114 4.28 -15.45 -0.68
C LEU A 114 3.54 -14.99 0.57
N ILE A 115 4.13 -14.07 1.31
CA ILE A 115 3.57 -13.45 2.50
C ILE A 115 3.28 -12.00 2.14
N PHE A 116 2.06 -11.56 2.34
CA PHE A 116 1.67 -10.16 2.14
C PHE A 116 1.57 -9.45 3.49
N VAL A 117 2.37 -8.43 3.69
CA VAL A 117 2.29 -7.51 4.83
C VAL A 117 1.56 -6.26 4.35
N ASN A 118 0.31 -6.12 4.78
CA ASN A 118 -0.54 -5.00 4.38
C ASN A 118 -0.45 -3.85 5.39
N PHE A 119 0.01 -2.70 4.92
CA PHE A 119 0.04 -1.45 5.66
C PHE A 119 -1.13 -0.58 5.20
N SER A 120 -2.08 -0.33 6.08
CA SER A 120 -3.22 0.55 5.78
C SER A 120 -3.88 1.01 7.07
N GLY A 121 -4.39 2.24 7.10
CA GLY A 121 -5.15 2.77 8.23
C GLY A 121 -6.59 2.27 8.28
N SER A 122 -7.08 1.73 7.16
CA SER A 122 -8.45 1.26 6.98
C SER A 122 -8.50 -0.14 6.33
N ALA A 123 -9.68 -0.75 6.29
CA ALA A 123 -9.89 -2.02 5.63
C ALA A 123 -9.62 -1.92 4.12
N ILE A 124 -8.92 -2.92 3.60
CA ILE A 124 -8.64 -3.11 2.18
C ILE A 124 -9.36 -4.36 1.69
N ALA A 125 -10.04 -4.26 0.54
CA ALA A 125 -10.56 -5.43 -0.16
C ALA A 125 -9.41 -6.19 -0.81
N MET A 126 -9.07 -7.33 -0.24
CA MET A 126 -7.93 -8.14 -0.66
C MET A 126 -8.31 -9.59 -0.99
N GLU A 127 -9.54 -9.80 -1.46
CA GLU A 127 -10.00 -11.15 -1.80
C GLU A 127 -9.12 -11.85 -2.84
N PRO A 128 -8.63 -11.19 -3.90
CA PRO A 128 -7.69 -11.83 -4.84
C PRO A 128 -6.39 -12.27 -4.16
N GLU A 129 -5.88 -11.47 -3.24
CA GLU A 129 -4.63 -11.72 -2.52
C GLU A 129 -4.75 -12.94 -1.58
N THR A 130 -5.94 -13.15 -0.98
CA THR A 130 -6.18 -14.34 -0.14
C THR A 130 -6.08 -15.67 -0.89
N LYS A 131 -6.22 -15.63 -2.21
CA LYS A 131 -6.16 -16.84 -3.06
C LYS A 131 -4.75 -17.21 -3.49
N VAL A 132 -3.81 -16.28 -3.39
CA VAL A 132 -2.44 -16.45 -3.92
C VAL A 132 -1.35 -16.28 -2.87
N CYS A 133 -1.63 -15.62 -1.75
CA CYS A 133 -0.70 -15.48 -0.64
C CYS A 133 -0.86 -16.65 0.35
N GLY A 134 0.25 -17.19 0.81
CA GLY A 134 0.27 -18.21 1.86
C GLY A 134 -0.08 -17.65 3.24
N ALA A 135 0.18 -16.36 3.45
CA ALA A 135 -0.21 -15.63 4.66
C ALA A 135 -0.41 -14.14 4.33
N ILE A 136 -1.29 -13.50 5.09
CA ILE A 136 -1.49 -12.05 5.06
C ILE A 136 -1.41 -11.52 6.48
N LEU A 137 -0.57 -10.52 6.70
CA LEU A 137 -0.42 -9.82 7.96
C LEU A 137 -0.94 -8.39 7.83
N GLN A 138 -1.98 -8.05 8.59
CA GLN A 138 -2.48 -6.68 8.68
C GLN A 138 -1.63 -5.91 9.69
N ALA A 139 -0.75 -5.04 9.20
CA ALA A 139 0.22 -4.33 10.01
C ALA A 139 -0.22 -2.91 10.42
N TRP A 140 -1.31 -2.40 9.86
CA TRP A 140 -1.81 -1.04 10.08
C TRP A 140 -0.75 0.03 9.72
N TYR A 141 -0.65 1.09 10.50
CA TYR A 141 0.45 2.06 10.49
C TYR A 141 1.27 1.86 11.76
N PRO A 142 2.25 0.96 11.74
CA PRO A 142 3.02 0.63 12.93
C PRO A 142 3.96 1.78 13.32
N GLY A 143 4.31 1.83 14.61
CA GLY A 143 5.29 2.76 15.13
C GLY A 143 6.73 2.34 14.84
N GLN A 144 7.65 2.89 15.63
CA GLN A 144 9.10 2.71 15.48
C GLN A 144 9.53 1.24 15.44
N GLU A 145 8.96 0.39 16.29
CA GLU A 145 9.30 -1.04 16.39
C GLU A 145 8.48 -1.95 15.44
N GLY A 146 7.72 -1.35 14.53
CA GLY A 146 6.84 -2.09 13.62
C GLY A 146 7.56 -3.14 12.78
N GLY A 147 8.76 -2.82 12.28
CA GLY A 147 9.57 -3.77 11.52
C GLY A 147 9.99 -4.99 12.34
N ASN A 148 10.44 -4.77 13.57
CA ASN A 148 10.81 -5.85 14.50
C ASN A 148 9.60 -6.73 14.82
N ALA A 149 8.47 -6.13 15.22
CA ALA A 149 7.25 -6.87 15.54
C ALA A 149 6.71 -7.70 14.37
N ILE A 150 6.80 -7.18 13.15
CA ILE A 150 6.42 -7.92 11.94
C ILE A 150 7.36 -9.10 11.70
N ALA A 151 8.67 -8.89 11.84
CA ALA A 151 9.66 -9.95 11.69
C ALA A 151 9.45 -11.05 12.72
N ASP A 152 9.30 -10.71 13.99
CA ASP A 152 9.07 -11.67 15.08
C ASP A 152 7.85 -12.57 14.82
N VAL A 153 6.77 -11.98 14.27
CA VAL A 153 5.60 -12.78 13.87
C VAL A 153 5.92 -13.66 12.67
N ILE A 154 6.55 -13.14 11.62
CA ILE A 154 6.81 -13.90 10.38
C ILE A 154 7.77 -15.07 10.64
N PHE A 155 8.78 -14.86 11.47
CA PHE A 155 9.78 -15.89 11.79
C PHE A 155 9.37 -16.80 12.95
N GLY A 156 8.26 -16.48 13.64
CA GLY A 156 7.69 -17.33 14.68
C GLY A 156 8.26 -17.10 16.08
N ASP A 157 9.03 -16.04 16.29
CA ASP A 157 9.55 -15.65 17.59
C ASP A 157 8.42 -15.19 18.52
N VAL A 158 7.35 -14.62 17.93
CA VAL A 158 6.14 -14.22 18.65
C VAL A 158 4.92 -14.86 18.00
N ASN A 159 4.08 -15.49 18.80
CA ASN A 159 2.79 -16.02 18.36
C ASN A 159 1.77 -14.88 18.22
N PRO A 160 1.22 -14.63 17.01
CA PRO A 160 0.27 -13.56 16.82
C PRO A 160 -1.01 -13.74 17.63
N SER A 161 -1.42 -12.74 18.37
CA SER A 161 -2.66 -12.71 19.16
C SER A 161 -3.65 -11.63 18.70
N GLY A 162 -3.25 -10.77 17.77
CA GLY A 162 -4.05 -9.68 17.25
C GLY A 162 -5.32 -10.16 16.56
N ARG A 163 -6.40 -9.39 16.71
CA ARG A 163 -7.69 -9.63 16.06
C ARG A 163 -8.13 -8.36 15.36
N LEU A 164 -8.79 -8.51 14.20
CA LEU A 164 -9.29 -7.38 13.44
C LEU A 164 -10.33 -6.60 14.24
N PRO A 165 -10.13 -5.30 14.47
CA PRO A 165 -11.05 -4.46 15.23
C PRO A 165 -12.22 -3.93 14.39
N LEU A 166 -12.36 -4.41 13.16
CA LEU A 166 -13.40 -4.01 12.21
C LEU A 166 -13.65 -5.11 11.17
N THR A 167 -14.76 -5.00 10.44
CA THR A 167 -15.13 -5.92 9.36
C THR A 167 -14.39 -5.57 8.08
N PHE A 168 -13.76 -6.54 7.43
CA PHE A 168 -13.16 -6.38 6.11
C PHE A 168 -14.12 -6.89 5.05
N TYR A 169 -14.52 -6.01 4.14
CA TYR A 169 -15.41 -6.34 3.03
C TYR A 169 -14.64 -6.98 1.87
N ARG A 170 -15.35 -7.75 1.03
CA ARG A 170 -14.77 -8.37 -0.17
C ARG A 170 -14.46 -7.36 -1.25
N ASN A 171 -15.36 -6.40 -1.42
CA ASN A 171 -15.28 -5.33 -2.41
C ASN A 171 -16.26 -4.22 -2.02
N VAL A 172 -16.23 -3.13 -2.77
CA VAL A 172 -17.09 -1.96 -2.52
C VAL A 172 -18.58 -2.27 -2.70
N ALA A 173 -18.96 -3.27 -3.48
CA ALA A 173 -20.37 -3.63 -3.70
C ALA A 173 -21.04 -4.20 -2.43
N GLN A 174 -20.28 -4.63 -1.42
CA GLN A 174 -20.81 -5.01 -0.11
C GLN A 174 -21.13 -3.82 0.79
N LEU A 175 -20.70 -2.61 0.41
CA LEU A 175 -21.03 -1.40 1.14
C LEU A 175 -22.40 -0.89 0.68
N PRO A 176 -23.23 -0.40 1.61
CA PRO A 176 -24.45 0.30 1.24
C PRO A 176 -24.13 1.62 0.54
N ASP A 177 -25.14 2.22 -0.09
CA ASP A 177 -25.01 3.53 -0.72
C ASP A 177 -24.38 4.54 0.26
N PHE A 178 -23.53 5.41 -0.24
CA PHE A 178 -22.82 6.40 0.56
C PHE A 178 -23.78 7.36 1.29
N LEU A 179 -24.92 7.65 0.71
CA LEU A 179 -25.95 8.52 1.29
C LEU A 179 -26.92 7.78 2.23
N ASP A 180 -26.86 6.45 2.30
CA ASP A 180 -27.62 5.67 3.27
C ASP A 180 -26.90 5.64 4.62
N TYR A 181 -27.35 6.43 5.56
CA TYR A 181 -26.81 6.51 6.93
C TYR A 181 -27.46 5.51 7.90
N SER A 182 -28.34 4.65 7.43
CA SER A 182 -28.90 3.59 8.27
C SER A 182 -27.83 2.57 8.67
N MET A 183 -27.99 1.94 9.82
CA MET A 183 -27.10 0.85 10.25
C MET A 183 -27.47 -0.51 9.67
N LYS A 184 -28.57 -0.59 8.93
CA LYS A 184 -29.07 -1.85 8.34
C LYS A 184 -28.03 -2.42 7.38
N GLY A 185 -27.70 -3.69 7.55
CA GLY A 185 -26.77 -4.39 6.70
C GLY A 185 -25.28 -4.00 6.86
N ARG A 186 -24.95 -3.13 7.84
CA ARG A 186 -23.59 -2.66 8.07
C ARG A 186 -22.89 -3.44 9.18
N THR A 187 -21.57 -3.55 9.05
CA THR A 187 -20.64 -4.06 10.06
C THR A 187 -20.97 -5.47 10.58
N TYR A 188 -20.14 -5.97 11.49
CA TYR A 188 -20.33 -7.28 12.14
C TYR A 188 -21.71 -7.47 12.77
N ARG A 189 -22.37 -6.37 13.14
CA ARG A 189 -23.62 -6.41 13.93
C ARG A 189 -24.85 -6.65 13.06
N TYR A 190 -24.89 -6.10 11.86
CA TYR A 190 -26.10 -6.09 11.03
C TYR A 190 -25.89 -6.66 9.63
N MET A 191 -24.66 -6.96 9.27
CA MET A 191 -24.34 -7.54 7.97
C MET A 191 -24.82 -8.99 7.92
N THR A 192 -25.60 -9.33 6.89
CA THR A 192 -26.10 -10.69 6.65
C THR A 192 -25.23 -11.46 5.67
N GLU A 193 -24.55 -10.76 4.78
CA GLU A 193 -23.60 -11.37 3.86
C GLU A 193 -22.27 -11.71 4.56
N LYS A 194 -21.64 -12.78 4.10
CA LYS A 194 -20.32 -13.16 4.61
C LYS A 194 -19.26 -12.15 4.17
N PRO A 195 -18.61 -11.41 5.09
CA PRO A 195 -17.51 -10.51 4.74
C PRO A 195 -16.28 -11.29 4.27
N LEU A 196 -15.24 -10.57 3.84
CA LEU A 196 -13.92 -11.18 3.61
C LEU A 196 -13.34 -11.70 4.93
N PHE A 197 -13.23 -10.81 5.90
CA PHE A 197 -12.88 -11.16 7.27
C PHE A 197 -13.85 -10.49 8.24
N ALA A 198 -14.37 -11.27 9.17
CA ALA A 198 -15.27 -10.77 10.20
C ALA A 198 -14.50 -9.91 11.23
N PHE A 199 -15.21 -9.02 11.92
CA PHE A 199 -14.71 -8.41 13.14
C PHE A 199 -14.25 -9.51 14.11
N GLY A 200 -13.09 -9.31 14.74
CA GLY A 200 -12.50 -10.29 15.64
C GLY A 200 -11.74 -11.43 14.95
N HIS A 201 -11.70 -11.44 13.60
CA HIS A 201 -10.91 -12.43 12.87
C HIS A 201 -9.41 -12.29 13.18
N GLY A 202 -8.74 -13.41 13.31
CA GLY A 202 -7.30 -13.50 13.45
C GLY A 202 -6.88 -14.94 13.68
N LEU A 203 -5.68 -15.26 13.23
CA LEU A 203 -5.07 -16.55 13.38
C LEU A 203 -3.96 -16.51 14.42
N SER A 204 -3.57 -17.65 14.92
CA SER A 204 -2.40 -17.82 15.78
C SER A 204 -1.67 -19.11 15.42
N TYR A 205 -0.47 -19.29 15.95
CA TYR A 205 0.28 -20.54 15.80
C TYR A 205 -0.12 -21.60 16.86
N THR A 206 -1.01 -21.24 17.77
CA THR A 206 -1.58 -22.17 18.75
C THR A 206 -2.64 -23.05 18.09
N ASN A 207 -2.53 -24.35 18.27
CA ASN A 207 -3.52 -25.37 17.86
C ASN A 207 -4.62 -25.50 18.91
#